data_362c021a02b5187cabc4234072b2435b
#
_entry.id   362c021a02b5187cabc4234072b2435b
#
_cell.length_a   1.000
_cell.length_b   1.000
_cell.length_c   1.000
_cell.angle_alpha   90.00
_cell.angle_beta   90.00
_cell.angle_gamma   90.00
#
_symmetry.space_group_name_H-M   'P 1'
#
loop_
_entity.id
_entity.type
_entity.pdbx_description
1 polymer ?
#
loop_
_entity_poly.entity_id
_entity_poly.type
_entity_poly.pdbx_seq_one_letter_code
_entity_poly.pdbx_strand_id
1 'polypeptide(L)'
;MSDLGHVLVLAGGLSYEREVSLRSGRRVAEVLRSKGVEVEMRDTDATLVPSILADPPDAVFVTLHGGSGEDGAIRSVLELLSVPYVGAGPDACRVAYDKPTAKAVVRSWGLRTPDSVTLPKETFHDLGASAVLERIVERLGL
;
A
#
# COMPACT_ATOMS: atom_id res chain seq x y z
N MET A 1 -25.58 -11.08 16.14
CA MET A 1 -25.10 -9.88 15.41
C MET A 1 -23.63 -9.75 15.82
N SER A 2 -22.71 -9.59 14.88
CA SER A 2 -21.31 -9.38 15.22
C SER A 2 -21.15 -7.99 15.85
N ASP A 3 -20.38 -7.87 16.95
CA ASP A 3 -20.06 -6.58 17.58
C ASP A 3 -19.11 -5.69 16.74
N LEU A 4 -18.90 -6.04 15.46
CA LEU A 4 -17.90 -5.38 14.60
C LEU A 4 -18.44 -4.13 13.88
N GLY A 5 -19.71 -3.75 14.12
CA GLY A 5 -20.27 -2.51 13.59
C GLY A 5 -20.19 -2.35 12.07
N HIS A 6 -19.92 -1.10 11.63
CA HIS A 6 -19.79 -0.69 10.22
C HIS A 6 -18.31 -0.69 9.79
N VAL A 7 -17.99 -1.47 8.77
CA VAL A 7 -16.64 -1.56 8.19
C VAL A 7 -16.60 -0.97 6.79
N LEU A 8 -15.70 -0.04 6.57
CA LEU A 8 -15.41 0.52 5.26
C LEU A 8 -14.28 -0.25 4.58
N VAL A 9 -14.53 -0.83 3.41
CA VAL A 9 -13.50 -1.47 2.57
C VAL A 9 -13.06 -0.49 1.49
N LEU A 10 -11.82 -0.02 1.55
CA LEU A 10 -11.22 0.83 0.52
C LEU A 10 -10.63 -0.03 -0.59
N ALA A 11 -11.13 0.17 -1.82
CA ALA A 11 -10.72 -0.56 -3.00
C ALA A 11 -10.76 0.33 -4.24
N GLY A 12 -9.91 0.08 -5.23
CA GLY A 12 -9.79 0.89 -6.44
C GLY A 12 -8.48 1.65 -6.48
N GLY A 13 -8.52 2.96 -6.36
CA GLY A 13 -7.35 3.84 -6.44
C GLY A 13 -6.93 4.15 -7.87
N LEU A 14 -5.85 4.93 -8.02
CA LEU A 14 -5.35 5.42 -9.32
C LEU A 14 -4.16 4.62 -9.87
N SER A 15 -3.73 3.55 -9.19
CA SER A 15 -2.61 2.75 -9.65
C SER A 15 -3.00 1.83 -10.81
N TYR A 16 -2.00 1.33 -11.54
CA TYR A 16 -2.19 0.30 -12.58
C TYR A 16 -2.78 -1.01 -12.02
N GLU A 17 -2.73 -1.20 -10.69
CA GLU A 17 -3.24 -2.37 -9.99
C GLU A 17 -4.70 -2.21 -9.51
N ARG A 18 -5.40 -1.18 -10.01
CA ARG A 18 -6.79 -0.88 -9.65
C ARG A 18 -7.71 -2.11 -9.70
N GLU A 19 -7.66 -2.90 -10.76
CA GLU A 19 -8.52 -4.08 -10.92
C GLU A 19 -8.20 -5.18 -9.88
N VAL A 20 -6.94 -5.31 -9.50
CA VAL A 20 -6.51 -6.22 -8.44
C VAL A 20 -7.09 -5.76 -7.11
N SER A 21 -7.02 -4.46 -6.83
CA SER A 21 -7.59 -3.83 -5.65
C SER A 21 -9.10 -4.06 -5.55
N LEU A 22 -9.84 -3.77 -6.62
CA LEU A 22 -11.30 -3.98 -6.66
C LEU A 22 -11.69 -5.44 -6.44
N ARG A 23 -10.94 -6.39 -7.00
CA ARG A 23 -11.16 -7.82 -6.80
C ARG A 23 -10.89 -8.23 -5.35
N SER A 24 -9.80 -7.75 -4.76
CA SER A 24 -9.45 -7.99 -3.36
C SER A 24 -10.52 -7.42 -2.42
N GLY A 25 -10.96 -6.19 -2.67
CA GLY A 25 -12.01 -5.53 -1.90
C GLY A 25 -13.34 -6.28 -1.93
N ARG A 26 -13.78 -6.73 -3.11
CA ARG A 26 -15.02 -7.54 -3.22
C ARG A 26 -14.93 -8.82 -2.39
N ARG A 27 -13.81 -9.54 -2.44
CA ARG A 27 -13.62 -10.78 -1.66
C ARG A 27 -13.66 -10.51 -0.15
N VAL A 28 -13.01 -9.46 0.31
CA VAL A 28 -13.02 -9.06 1.73
C VAL A 28 -14.44 -8.68 2.14
N ALA A 29 -15.12 -7.84 1.37
CA ALA A 29 -16.48 -7.40 1.67
C ALA A 29 -17.48 -8.57 1.73
N GLU A 30 -17.39 -9.54 0.80
CA GLU A 30 -18.22 -10.75 0.81
C GLU A 30 -18.02 -11.58 2.08
N VAL A 31 -16.77 -11.80 2.49
CA VAL A 31 -16.45 -12.58 3.69
C VAL A 31 -16.96 -11.86 4.95
N LEU A 32 -16.72 -10.56 5.08
CA LEU A 32 -17.19 -9.78 6.22
C LEU A 32 -18.74 -9.79 6.32
N ARG A 33 -19.44 -9.56 5.19
CA ARG A 33 -20.90 -9.64 5.12
C ARG A 33 -21.44 -11.03 5.50
N SER A 34 -20.76 -12.10 5.08
CA SER A 34 -21.14 -13.47 5.45
C SER A 34 -21.02 -13.76 6.95
N LYS A 35 -20.28 -12.91 7.69
CA LYS A 35 -20.14 -12.94 9.15
C LYS A 35 -21.08 -11.97 9.86
N GLY A 36 -21.98 -11.32 9.14
CA GLY A 36 -22.98 -10.39 9.69
C GLY A 36 -22.41 -9.00 9.98
N VAL A 37 -21.27 -8.63 9.39
CA VAL A 37 -20.71 -7.28 9.47
C VAL A 37 -21.39 -6.40 8.44
N GLU A 38 -21.74 -5.17 8.82
CA GLU A 38 -22.19 -4.14 7.88
C GLU A 38 -20.96 -3.63 7.11
N VAL A 39 -21.00 -3.70 5.76
CA VAL A 39 -19.83 -3.36 4.92
C VAL A 39 -20.22 -2.43 3.81
N GLU A 40 -19.60 -1.27 3.80
CA GLU A 40 -19.53 -0.35 2.67
C GLU A 40 -18.22 -0.56 1.87
N MET A 41 -18.27 -0.45 0.54
CA MET A 41 -17.08 -0.39 -0.30
C MET A 41 -16.98 0.99 -0.93
N ARG A 42 -15.78 1.61 -0.87
CA ARG A 42 -15.50 2.89 -1.50
C ARG A 42 -14.16 2.90 -2.22
N ASP A 43 -14.10 3.77 -3.22
CA ASP A 43 -12.85 4.17 -3.85
C ASP A 43 -12.16 5.31 -3.10
N THR A 44 -10.90 5.58 -3.43
CA THR A 44 -10.15 6.73 -2.92
C THR A 44 -10.29 7.91 -3.89
N ASP A 45 -11.27 8.74 -3.64
CA ASP A 45 -11.53 9.96 -4.39
C ASP A 45 -11.74 11.17 -3.46
N ALA A 46 -12.03 12.33 -4.02
CA ALA A 46 -12.22 13.56 -3.26
C ALA A 46 -13.41 13.54 -2.28
N THR A 47 -14.32 12.57 -2.40
CA THR A 47 -15.47 12.42 -1.52
C THR A 47 -15.18 11.55 -0.28
N LEU A 48 -14.06 10.83 -0.25
CA LEU A 48 -13.74 9.89 0.82
C LEU A 48 -13.64 10.56 2.18
N VAL A 49 -12.84 11.60 2.32
CA VAL A 49 -12.65 12.30 3.60
C VAL A 49 -13.94 12.95 4.09
N PRO A 50 -14.70 13.72 3.26
CA PRO A 50 -16.00 14.24 3.67
C PRO A 50 -16.99 13.17 4.13
N SER A 51 -17.02 12.00 3.48
CA SER A 51 -17.93 10.93 3.85
C SER A 51 -17.58 10.28 5.18
N ILE A 52 -16.28 10.03 5.42
CA ILE A 52 -15.81 9.50 6.71
C ILE A 52 -16.12 10.47 7.86
N LEU A 53 -15.99 11.77 7.61
CA LEU A 53 -16.34 12.78 8.63
C LEU A 53 -17.83 12.85 8.92
N ALA A 54 -18.66 12.61 7.92
CA ALA A 54 -20.13 12.64 8.05
C ALA A 54 -20.68 11.36 8.74
N ASP A 55 -20.07 10.21 8.43
CA ASP A 55 -20.47 8.89 8.95
C ASP A 55 -19.20 8.05 9.19
N PRO A 56 -18.56 8.19 10.36
CA PRO A 56 -17.33 7.49 10.65
C PRO A 56 -17.51 5.97 10.76
N PRO A 57 -16.75 5.15 10.01
CA PRO A 57 -16.79 3.70 10.17
C PRO A 57 -16.09 3.28 11.47
N ASP A 58 -16.49 2.14 12.05
CA ASP A 58 -15.81 1.54 13.19
C ASP A 58 -14.39 1.05 12.83
N ALA A 59 -14.20 0.62 11.58
CA ALA A 59 -12.88 0.25 11.07
C ALA A 59 -12.80 0.38 9.54
N VAL A 60 -11.58 0.60 9.03
CA VAL A 60 -11.29 0.61 7.60
C VAL A 60 -10.44 -0.59 7.21
N PHE A 61 -10.84 -1.33 6.19
CA PHE A 61 -10.04 -2.39 5.59
C PHE A 61 -9.45 -1.89 4.27
N VAL A 62 -8.13 -1.66 4.25
CA VAL A 62 -7.44 -1.12 3.07
C VAL A 62 -7.03 -2.28 2.14
N THR A 63 -7.66 -2.38 0.96
CA THR A 63 -7.34 -3.35 -0.09
C THR A 63 -6.75 -2.70 -1.34
N LEU A 64 -6.27 -1.47 -1.20
CA LEU A 64 -5.59 -0.75 -2.27
C LEU A 64 -4.25 -1.41 -2.60
N HIS A 65 -3.86 -1.38 -3.88
CA HIS A 65 -2.60 -1.89 -4.37
C HIS A 65 -1.84 -0.81 -5.14
N GLY A 66 -0.52 -0.81 -4.94
CA GLY A 66 0.40 0.12 -5.57
C GLY A 66 0.27 1.57 -5.11
N GLY A 67 1.30 2.38 -5.37
CA GLY A 67 1.32 3.82 -5.10
C GLY A 67 0.86 4.19 -3.69
N SER A 68 -0.01 5.17 -3.60
CA SER A 68 -0.57 5.70 -2.34
C SER A 68 -1.36 4.68 -1.51
N GLY A 69 -1.73 3.55 -2.08
CA GLY A 69 -2.35 2.45 -1.36
C GLY A 69 -1.39 1.68 -0.45
N GLU A 70 -0.10 1.67 -0.79
CA GLU A 70 0.93 0.88 -0.12
C GLU A 70 2.03 1.71 0.53
N ASP A 71 2.27 2.96 0.08
CA ASP A 71 3.33 3.85 0.56
C ASP A 71 3.04 4.50 1.93
N GLY A 72 1.89 4.23 2.54
CA GLY A 72 1.45 4.78 3.81
C GLY A 72 0.61 6.06 3.71
N ALA A 73 0.44 6.65 2.53
CA ALA A 73 -0.29 7.91 2.38
C ALA A 73 -1.74 7.83 2.87
N ILE A 74 -2.50 6.83 2.40
CA ILE A 74 -3.91 6.66 2.83
C ILE A 74 -4.01 6.36 4.33
N ARG A 75 -3.08 5.61 4.89
CA ARG A 75 -3.04 5.31 6.33
C ARG A 75 -2.76 6.55 7.17
N SER A 76 -1.88 7.45 6.70
CA SER A 76 -1.67 8.76 7.33
C SER A 76 -2.96 9.59 7.36
N VAL A 77 -3.76 9.56 6.30
CA VAL A 77 -5.05 10.24 6.27
C VAL A 77 -6.02 9.63 7.28
N LEU A 78 -6.10 8.30 7.37
CA LEU A 78 -6.96 7.62 8.35
C LEU A 78 -6.55 7.93 9.78
N GLU A 79 -5.24 8.04 10.08
CA GLU A 79 -4.75 8.47 11.39
C GLU A 79 -5.14 9.92 11.71
N LEU A 80 -5.03 10.83 10.75
CA LEU A 80 -5.51 12.22 10.92
C LEU A 80 -7.01 12.29 11.22
N LEU A 81 -7.79 11.37 10.66
CA LEU A 81 -9.23 11.27 10.92
C LEU A 81 -9.56 10.47 12.19
N SER A 82 -8.55 9.94 12.88
CA SER A 82 -8.70 9.07 14.06
C SER A 82 -9.58 7.84 13.81
N VAL A 83 -9.55 7.30 12.59
CA VAL A 83 -10.32 6.11 12.20
C VAL A 83 -9.45 4.86 12.30
N PRO A 84 -9.86 3.82 13.04
CA PRO A 84 -9.15 2.56 13.10
C PRO A 84 -9.05 1.89 11.71
N TYR A 85 -7.93 1.23 11.42
CA TYR A 85 -7.75 0.51 10.15
C TYR A 85 -6.95 -0.78 10.34
N VAL A 86 -7.10 -1.70 9.39
CA VAL A 86 -6.37 -2.96 9.37
C VAL A 86 -5.05 -2.80 8.62
N GLY A 87 -3.95 -3.24 9.24
CA GLY A 87 -2.63 -3.29 8.62
C GLY A 87 -1.56 -2.52 9.39
N ALA A 88 -0.39 -2.38 8.77
CA ALA A 88 0.75 -1.67 9.33
C ALA A 88 0.52 -0.14 9.32
N GLY A 89 1.14 0.56 10.25
CA GLY A 89 1.11 2.03 10.29
C GLY A 89 1.85 2.68 9.12
N PRO A 90 1.63 3.98 8.89
CA PRO A 90 2.13 4.68 7.70
C PRO A 90 3.65 4.68 7.61
N ASP A 91 4.37 4.78 8.72
CA ASP A 91 5.84 4.78 8.70
C ASP A 91 6.41 3.42 8.29
N ALA A 92 5.83 2.34 8.81
CA ALA A 92 6.21 0.99 8.40
C ALA A 92 5.91 0.73 6.92
N CYS A 93 4.79 1.25 6.42
CA CYS A 93 4.45 1.18 4.99
C CYS A 93 5.45 1.94 4.13
N ARG A 94 5.85 3.17 4.50
CA ARG A 94 6.87 3.95 3.79
C ARG A 94 8.20 3.20 3.69
N VAL A 95 8.66 2.64 4.80
CA VAL A 95 9.91 1.85 4.83
C VAL A 95 9.79 0.61 3.95
N ALA A 96 8.69 -0.13 4.03
CA ALA A 96 8.49 -1.35 3.26
C ALA A 96 8.30 -1.09 1.76
N TYR A 97 7.69 0.03 1.39
CA TYR A 97 7.44 0.41 0.01
C TYR A 97 8.73 0.81 -0.72
N ASP A 98 9.62 1.54 -0.05
CA ASP A 98 10.94 1.90 -0.58
C ASP A 98 11.91 0.73 -0.47
N LYS A 99 12.10 0.00 -1.57
CA LYS A 99 12.92 -1.22 -1.60
C LYS A 99 14.36 -1.02 -1.12
N PRO A 100 15.08 0.06 -1.49
CA PRO A 100 16.41 0.34 -0.96
C PRO A 100 16.44 0.50 0.56
N THR A 101 15.52 1.30 1.10
CA THR A 101 15.38 1.51 2.54
C THR A 101 15.00 0.22 3.27
N ALA A 102 14.01 -0.52 2.76
CA ALA A 102 13.61 -1.80 3.32
C ALA A 102 14.79 -2.78 3.39
N LYS A 103 15.59 -2.88 2.30
CA LYS A 103 16.79 -3.74 2.27
C LYS A 103 17.87 -3.30 3.25
N ALA A 104 18.07 -2.01 3.43
CA ALA A 104 19.02 -1.47 4.41
C ALA A 104 18.58 -1.85 5.85
N VAL A 105 17.31 -1.67 6.17
CA VAL A 105 16.73 -2.06 7.46
C VAL A 105 16.88 -3.56 7.71
N VAL A 106 16.47 -4.39 6.74
CA VAL A 106 16.55 -5.87 6.86
C VAL A 106 18.00 -6.32 7.10
N ARG A 107 18.96 -5.74 6.36
CA ARG A 107 20.39 -6.04 6.56
C ARG A 107 20.92 -5.61 7.93
N SER A 108 20.47 -4.47 8.46
CA SER A 108 20.88 -4.01 9.80
C SER A 108 20.46 -4.97 10.92
N TRP A 109 19.41 -5.77 10.67
CA TRP A 109 18.96 -6.83 11.56
C TRP A 109 19.63 -8.20 11.28
N GLY A 110 20.66 -8.24 10.44
CA GLY A 110 21.37 -9.46 10.10
C GLY A 110 20.60 -10.43 9.19
N LEU A 111 19.48 -10.00 8.62
CA LEU A 111 18.69 -10.82 7.70
C LEU A 111 19.28 -10.76 6.29
N ARG A 112 19.28 -11.90 5.60
CA ARG A 112 19.76 -11.98 4.21
C ARG A 112 18.72 -11.41 3.25
N THR A 113 19.17 -10.60 2.32
CA THR A 113 18.41 -10.09 1.19
C THR A 113 19.27 -10.12 -0.07
N PRO A 114 18.74 -10.38 -1.26
CA PRO A 114 19.51 -10.40 -2.49
C PRO A 114 20.31 -9.11 -2.70
N ASP A 115 21.43 -9.19 -3.39
CA ASP A 115 22.17 -8.01 -3.80
C ASP A 115 21.33 -7.14 -4.73
N SER A 116 21.60 -5.86 -4.74
CA SER A 116 20.88 -4.90 -5.56
C SER A 116 21.71 -3.65 -5.80
N VAL A 117 21.44 -3.03 -6.93
CA VAL A 117 21.92 -1.69 -7.27
C VAL A 117 20.70 -0.77 -7.35
N THR A 118 20.79 0.37 -6.72
CA THR A 118 19.74 1.41 -6.74
C THR A 118 20.31 2.65 -7.38
N LEU A 119 19.65 3.13 -8.43
CA LEU A 119 19.99 4.35 -9.14
C LEU A 119 18.73 5.17 -9.37
N PRO A 120 18.82 6.50 -9.30
CA PRO A 120 17.74 7.38 -9.76
C PRO A 120 17.37 7.10 -11.22
N LYS A 121 16.12 7.23 -11.57
CA LYS A 121 15.64 7.04 -12.95
C LYS A 121 16.39 7.93 -13.94
N GLU A 122 16.67 9.14 -13.53
CA GLU A 122 17.41 10.17 -14.31
C GLU A 122 18.81 9.71 -14.67
N THR A 123 19.46 8.92 -13.81
CA THR A 123 20.81 8.36 -14.07
C THR A 123 20.87 7.55 -15.37
N PHE A 124 19.82 6.77 -15.66
CA PHE A 124 19.75 6.00 -16.91
C PHE A 124 19.55 6.88 -18.13
N HIS A 125 18.82 7.97 -17.97
CA HIS A 125 18.62 8.94 -19.04
C HIS A 125 19.90 9.72 -19.33
N ASP A 126 20.57 10.21 -18.30
CA ASP A 126 21.70 11.15 -18.43
C ASP A 126 23.01 10.46 -18.79
N LEU A 127 23.22 9.23 -18.29
CA LEU A 127 24.46 8.48 -18.50
C LEU A 127 24.38 7.38 -19.55
N GLY A 128 23.20 7.14 -20.12
CA GLY A 128 22.96 6.09 -21.10
C GLY A 128 22.70 4.72 -20.45
N ALA A 129 21.50 4.19 -20.71
CA ALA A 129 21.01 2.98 -20.06
C ALA A 129 21.90 1.75 -20.33
N SER A 130 22.40 1.55 -21.57
CA SER A 130 23.12 0.33 -21.96
C SER A 130 24.40 0.13 -21.14
N ALA A 131 25.27 1.15 -21.07
CA ALA A 131 26.54 1.06 -20.34
C ALA A 131 26.33 0.88 -18.83
N VAL A 132 25.30 1.52 -18.27
CA VAL A 132 24.94 1.39 -16.85
C VAL A 132 24.43 -0.03 -16.56
N LEU A 133 23.56 -0.58 -17.42
CA LEU A 133 23.02 -1.93 -17.26
C LEU A 133 24.08 -3.02 -17.35
N GLU A 134 25.03 -2.90 -18.31
CA GLU A 134 26.17 -3.84 -18.41
C GLU A 134 26.96 -3.92 -17.11
N ARG A 135 27.25 -2.79 -16.49
CA ARG A 135 27.95 -2.74 -15.19
C ARG A 135 27.14 -3.31 -14.03
N ILE A 136 25.82 -3.13 -14.06
CA ILE A 136 24.95 -3.74 -13.05
C ILE A 136 24.96 -5.26 -13.19
N VAL A 137 24.85 -5.78 -14.41
CA VAL A 137 24.88 -7.23 -14.69
C VAL A 137 26.20 -7.83 -14.20
N GLU A 138 27.35 -7.24 -14.56
CA GLU A 138 28.67 -7.68 -14.08
C GLU A 138 28.76 -7.69 -12.54
N ARG A 139 28.29 -6.62 -11.89
CA ARG A 139 28.36 -6.49 -10.43
C ARG A 139 27.49 -7.49 -9.69
N LEU A 140 26.33 -7.84 -10.25
CA LEU A 140 25.37 -8.77 -9.63
C LEU A 140 25.66 -10.24 -10.03
N GLY A 141 26.56 -10.48 -10.98
CA GLY A 141 26.89 -11.82 -11.47
C GLY A 141 25.76 -12.48 -12.25
N LEU A 142 25.01 -11.69 -13.01
CA LEU A 142 23.86 -12.12 -13.81
C LEU A 142 24.26 -12.46 -15.24
#